data_c3e47c86e74c005eda1d888afd0bcf17
#
_entry.id   c3e47c86e74c005eda1d888afd0bcf17
#
_cell.length_a   1.000
_cell.length_b   1.000
_cell.length_c   1.000
_cell.angle_alpha   90.00
_cell.angle_beta   90.00
_cell.angle_gamma   90.00
#
_symmetry.space_group_name_H-M   'P 1'
#
loop_
_entity.id
_entity.type
_entity.pdbx_description
1 polymer ?
#
loop_
_entity_poly.entity_id
_entity_poly.type
_entity_poly.pdbx_seq_one_letter_code
_entity_poly.pdbx_strand_id
1 'polypeptide(L)'
;APTELIGTNTKYLDYGNKTITPGFSDVHCFFTGYSVGFVGIDLSAATSQEDILNSIKEYAKGIPADKPILGHGWNSDTIQPNGTDLLDEAFSTRPVLLFAKGCETCWMNQAAINRYQFTPETCYPESYVRFLPDLLGDKDFIIPEFKRYIKMMNSKGITSIKEMGFDDFYGFTDIL
;
A
#
# COMPACT_ATOMS: atom_id res chain seq x y z
N ALA A 1 -5.67 12.83 39.91
CA ALA A 1 -6.94 12.11 39.66
C ALA A 1 -7.80 12.24 40.93
N PRO A 2 -9.11 12.40 40.81
CA PRO A 2 -9.99 12.41 41.98
C PRO A 2 -9.89 11.04 42.65
N THR A 3 -9.26 11.02 43.82
CA THR A 3 -9.05 9.80 44.66
C THR A 3 -10.38 9.12 45.01
N GLU A 4 -11.48 9.87 44.98
CA GLU A 4 -12.85 9.39 45.24
C GLU A 4 -13.37 8.37 44.22
N LEU A 5 -12.76 8.30 43.02
CA LEU A 5 -13.13 7.36 41.95
C LEU A 5 -12.30 6.07 41.97
N ILE A 6 -11.32 5.95 42.92
CA ILE A 6 -10.44 4.79 42.98
C ILE A 6 -11.02 3.78 43.94
N GLY A 7 -11.55 2.69 43.42
CA GLY A 7 -12.00 1.53 44.19
C GLY A 7 -10.99 0.38 44.16
N THR A 8 -11.30 -0.69 44.89
CA THR A 8 -10.43 -1.88 45.02
C THR A 8 -10.11 -2.58 43.69
N ASN A 9 -10.97 -2.43 42.68
CA ASN A 9 -10.79 -3.02 41.36
C ASN A 9 -10.33 -2.02 40.31
N THR A 10 -10.00 -0.78 40.68
CA THR A 10 -9.55 0.27 39.75
C THR A 10 -8.09 0.05 39.37
N LYS A 11 -7.82 -0.12 38.09
CA LYS A 11 -6.48 -0.12 37.53
C LYS A 11 -5.99 1.32 37.37
N TYR A 12 -4.96 1.67 38.14
CA TYR A 12 -4.33 2.98 38.04
C TYR A 12 -3.11 2.92 37.11
N LEU A 13 -3.04 3.84 36.13
CA LEU A 13 -1.90 3.98 35.24
C LEU A 13 -1.36 5.40 35.35
N ASP A 14 -0.12 5.52 35.77
CA ASP A 14 0.57 6.79 35.84
C ASP A 14 1.45 7.01 34.61
N TYR A 15 1.13 8.01 33.83
CA TYR A 15 1.92 8.40 32.66
C TYR A 15 2.87 9.58 32.95
N GLY A 16 3.03 9.98 34.21
CA GLY A 16 3.88 11.10 34.63
C GLY A 16 3.43 12.39 33.98
N ASN A 17 4.35 13.10 33.32
CA ASN A 17 4.10 14.40 32.69
C ASN A 17 3.56 14.30 31.26
N LYS A 18 3.09 13.14 30.81
CA LYS A 18 2.55 12.98 29.45
C LYS A 18 1.13 13.50 29.38
N THR A 19 0.81 14.13 28.24
CA THR A 19 -0.56 14.51 27.91
C THR A 19 -1.30 13.29 27.33
N ILE A 20 -2.50 13.04 27.84
CA ILE A 20 -3.39 12.01 27.32
C ILE A 20 -4.48 12.70 26.51
N THR A 21 -4.64 12.29 25.26
CA THR A 21 -5.70 12.78 24.36
C THR A 21 -6.53 11.60 23.86
N PRO A 22 -7.76 11.81 23.43
CA PRO A 22 -8.45 10.84 22.58
C PRO A 22 -7.63 10.53 21.34
N GLY A 23 -7.84 9.36 20.73
CA GLY A 23 -7.24 9.04 19.44
C GLY A 23 -7.68 10.06 18.38
N PHE A 24 -6.80 10.31 17.40
CA PHE A 24 -7.13 11.23 16.31
C PHE A 24 -8.09 10.56 15.32
N SER A 25 -8.96 11.38 14.75
CA SER A 25 -9.83 10.97 13.65
C SER A 25 -9.38 11.66 12.37
N ASP A 26 -9.01 10.89 11.34
CA ASP A 26 -8.77 11.41 10.02
C ASP A 26 -10.11 11.45 9.27
N VAL A 27 -10.63 12.66 9.06
CA VAL A 27 -11.96 12.86 8.47
C VAL A 27 -11.93 13.00 6.95
N HIS A 28 -10.78 12.84 6.33
CA HIS A 28 -10.60 12.89 4.88
C HIS A 28 -9.50 11.90 4.46
N CYS A 29 -9.80 10.62 4.53
CA CYS A 29 -8.87 9.54 4.27
C CYS A 29 -9.26 8.77 3.01
N PHE A 30 -8.30 8.51 2.15
CA PHE A 30 -8.42 7.57 1.03
C PHE A 30 -7.73 6.26 1.42
N PHE A 31 -8.26 5.63 2.45
CA PHE A 31 -7.66 4.44 3.08
C PHE A 31 -7.31 3.36 2.06
N THR A 32 -8.23 3.09 1.17
CA THR A 32 -8.03 2.06 0.16
C THR A 32 -6.98 2.44 -0.86
N GLY A 33 -7.07 3.63 -1.41
CA GLY A 33 -6.08 4.12 -2.39
C GLY A 33 -4.67 4.10 -1.81
N TYR A 34 -4.52 4.55 -0.57
CA TYR A 34 -3.23 4.52 0.12
C TYR A 34 -2.78 3.10 0.47
N SER A 35 -3.69 2.23 0.93
CA SER A 35 -3.34 0.84 1.24
C SER A 35 -2.80 0.11 0.02
N VAL A 36 -3.42 0.33 -1.13
CA VAL A 36 -3.01 -0.25 -2.41
C VAL A 36 -1.60 0.22 -2.81
N GLY A 37 -1.27 1.49 -2.55
CA GLY A 37 0.09 2.03 -2.77
C GLY A 37 1.18 1.38 -1.92
N PHE A 38 0.83 0.60 -0.90
CA PHE A 38 1.75 -0.16 -0.05
C PHE A 38 1.71 -1.67 -0.32
N VAL A 39 0.87 -2.13 -1.24
CA VAL A 39 0.78 -3.55 -1.58
C VAL A 39 2.01 -3.99 -2.33
N GLY A 40 2.52 -5.16 -1.97
CA GLY A 40 3.68 -5.75 -2.63
C GLY A 40 4.99 -5.48 -1.90
N ILE A 41 6.08 -5.50 -2.67
CA ILE A 41 7.43 -5.34 -2.13
C ILE A 41 7.78 -3.88 -1.88
N ASP A 42 8.37 -3.60 -0.71
CA ASP A 42 8.98 -2.31 -0.41
C ASP A 42 10.34 -2.17 -1.11
N LEU A 43 10.43 -1.19 -2.01
CA LEU A 43 11.61 -0.87 -2.81
C LEU A 43 12.32 0.41 -2.35
N SER A 44 11.97 0.93 -1.18
CA SER A 44 12.51 2.20 -0.65
C SER A 44 14.02 2.16 -0.40
N ALA A 45 14.60 0.96 -0.23
CA ALA A 45 16.03 0.76 -0.05
C ALA A 45 16.79 0.57 -1.37
N ALA A 46 16.12 0.45 -2.52
CA ALA A 46 16.76 0.27 -3.80
C ALA A 46 17.50 1.56 -4.22
N THR A 47 18.71 1.38 -4.75
CA THR A 47 19.58 2.47 -5.22
C THR A 47 19.79 2.45 -6.72
N SER A 48 19.39 1.38 -7.39
CA SER A 48 19.55 1.18 -8.83
C SER A 48 18.37 0.34 -9.41
N GLN A 49 18.25 0.36 -10.74
CA GLN A 49 17.31 -0.53 -11.46
C GLN A 49 17.65 -2.01 -11.23
N GLU A 50 18.92 -2.34 -11.10
CA GLU A 50 19.38 -3.70 -10.82
C GLU A 50 18.93 -4.17 -9.43
N ASP A 51 19.03 -3.30 -8.42
CA ASP A 51 18.51 -3.62 -7.07
C ASP A 51 17.02 -3.90 -7.10
N ILE A 52 16.26 -3.11 -7.85
CA ILE A 52 14.82 -3.32 -8.03
C ILE A 52 14.57 -4.68 -8.69
N LEU A 53 15.25 -4.96 -9.82
CA LEU A 53 15.09 -6.21 -10.54
C LEU A 53 15.41 -7.45 -9.68
N ASN A 54 16.49 -7.40 -8.92
CA ASN A 54 16.88 -8.48 -8.02
C ASN A 54 15.83 -8.69 -6.92
N SER A 55 15.36 -7.60 -6.34
CA SER A 55 14.34 -7.63 -5.28
C SER A 55 13.02 -8.22 -5.76
N ILE A 56 12.52 -7.81 -6.93
CA ILE A 56 11.26 -8.33 -7.46
C ILE A 56 11.38 -9.77 -7.95
N LYS A 57 12.53 -10.20 -8.48
CA LYS A 57 12.78 -11.60 -8.84
C LYS A 57 12.72 -12.52 -7.62
N GLU A 58 13.28 -12.07 -6.50
CA GLU A 58 13.22 -12.84 -5.25
C GLU A 58 11.79 -12.86 -4.68
N TYR A 59 11.13 -11.71 -4.63
CA TYR A 59 9.75 -11.58 -4.18
C TYR A 59 8.79 -12.46 -4.99
N ALA A 60 8.98 -12.52 -6.31
CA ALA A 60 8.14 -13.30 -7.23
C ALA A 60 8.15 -14.81 -6.96
N LYS A 61 9.18 -15.34 -6.29
CA LYS A 61 9.24 -16.75 -5.90
C LYS A 61 8.27 -17.10 -4.77
N GLY A 62 7.92 -16.10 -3.95
CA GLY A 62 7.06 -16.26 -2.77
C GLY A 62 5.58 -16.04 -3.03
N ILE A 63 5.19 -15.57 -4.22
CA ILE A 63 3.78 -15.26 -4.55
C ILE A 63 3.29 -16.11 -5.72
N PRO A 64 1.98 -16.44 -5.79
CA PRO A 64 1.40 -17.24 -6.88
C PRO A 64 1.71 -16.64 -8.26
N ALA A 65 1.97 -17.51 -9.24
CA ALA A 65 2.43 -17.09 -10.57
C ALA A 65 1.38 -16.31 -11.38
N ASP A 66 0.11 -16.48 -11.05
CA ASP A 66 -1.03 -15.79 -11.67
C ASP A 66 -1.27 -14.37 -11.11
N LYS A 67 -0.64 -14.03 -9.98
CA LYS A 67 -0.76 -12.70 -9.37
C LYS A 67 0.21 -11.70 -10.01
N PRO A 68 -0.18 -10.43 -10.16
CA PRO A 68 0.73 -9.39 -10.58
C PRO A 68 1.85 -9.19 -9.55
N ILE A 69 3.01 -8.75 -10.02
CA ILE A 69 4.10 -8.30 -9.14
C ILE A 69 3.89 -6.82 -8.87
N LEU A 70 3.66 -6.50 -7.61
CA LEU A 70 3.48 -5.13 -7.16
C LEU A 70 4.65 -4.72 -6.27
N GLY A 71 5.05 -3.46 -6.38
CA GLY A 71 6.07 -2.88 -5.54
C GLY A 71 5.88 -1.38 -5.38
N HIS A 72 6.52 -0.81 -4.38
CA HIS A 72 6.36 0.61 -4.05
C HIS A 72 7.61 1.20 -3.43
N GLY A 73 7.71 2.54 -3.48
CA GLY A 73 8.63 3.29 -2.63
C GLY A 73 10.00 3.58 -3.23
N TRP A 74 10.30 3.12 -4.45
CA TRP A 74 11.57 3.48 -5.09
C TRP A 74 11.64 4.99 -5.41
N ASN A 75 12.86 5.54 -5.44
CA ASN A 75 13.07 6.97 -5.61
C ASN A 75 13.22 7.34 -7.09
N SER A 76 12.22 8.02 -7.64
CA SER A 76 12.18 8.48 -9.04
C SER A 76 13.19 9.61 -9.35
N ASP A 77 13.71 10.32 -8.36
CA ASP A 77 14.73 11.32 -8.57
C ASP A 77 16.09 10.69 -8.90
N THR A 78 16.36 9.51 -8.36
CA THR A 78 17.67 8.84 -8.50
C THR A 78 17.63 7.63 -9.44
N ILE A 79 16.48 6.97 -9.55
CA ILE A 79 16.29 5.82 -10.44
C ILE A 79 15.30 6.23 -11.52
N GLN A 80 15.76 6.31 -12.75
CA GLN A 80 14.93 6.69 -13.90
C GLN A 80 14.85 5.52 -14.88
N PRO A 81 13.86 4.63 -14.73
CA PRO A 81 13.67 3.52 -15.65
C PRO A 81 13.38 4.02 -17.06
N ASN A 82 14.00 3.38 -18.04
CA ASN A 82 13.78 3.71 -19.44
C ASN A 82 13.04 2.56 -20.14
N GLY A 83 11.75 2.77 -20.36
CA GLY A 83 10.89 1.80 -21.07
C GLY A 83 10.58 0.53 -20.25
N THR A 84 10.13 -0.48 -20.97
CA THR A 84 9.64 -1.76 -20.41
C THR A 84 10.66 -2.90 -20.48
N ASP A 85 11.70 -2.76 -21.30
CA ASP A 85 12.57 -3.86 -21.76
C ASP A 85 13.13 -4.74 -20.65
N LEU A 86 13.68 -4.14 -19.60
CA LEU A 86 14.27 -4.89 -18.48
C LEU A 86 13.23 -5.70 -17.69
N LEU A 87 12.03 -5.18 -17.55
CA LEU A 87 10.93 -5.88 -16.89
C LEU A 87 10.32 -6.93 -17.82
N ASP A 88 10.23 -6.66 -19.11
CA ASP A 88 9.71 -7.61 -20.12
C ASP A 88 10.65 -8.81 -20.29
N GLU A 89 11.97 -8.59 -20.26
CA GLU A 89 12.95 -9.68 -20.27
C GLU A 89 12.81 -10.58 -19.03
N ALA A 90 12.59 -9.98 -17.87
CA ALA A 90 12.46 -10.72 -16.62
C ALA A 90 11.09 -11.37 -16.42
N PHE A 91 10.02 -10.73 -16.91
CA PHE A 91 8.61 -11.13 -16.67
C PHE A 91 7.74 -10.85 -17.91
N SER A 92 7.97 -11.60 -18.98
CA SER A 92 7.36 -11.36 -20.30
C SER A 92 5.82 -11.41 -20.32
N THR A 93 5.20 -12.23 -19.46
CA THR A 93 3.74 -12.44 -19.45
C THR A 93 3.08 -12.05 -18.13
N ARG A 94 3.88 -11.88 -17.08
CA ARG A 94 3.38 -11.55 -15.75
C ARG A 94 3.36 -10.03 -15.56
N PRO A 95 2.21 -9.42 -15.24
CA PRO A 95 2.15 -7.98 -14.99
C PRO A 95 3.05 -7.55 -13.83
N VAL A 96 3.83 -6.51 -14.06
CA VAL A 96 4.70 -5.87 -13.06
C VAL A 96 4.35 -4.38 -12.99
N LEU A 97 4.02 -3.89 -11.78
CA LEU A 97 3.76 -2.48 -11.50
C LEU A 97 4.53 -2.06 -10.25
N LEU A 98 5.43 -1.13 -10.42
CA LEU A 98 6.31 -0.65 -9.36
C LEU A 98 6.11 0.85 -9.19
N PHE A 99 5.41 1.24 -8.12
CA PHE A 99 5.12 2.64 -7.84
C PHE A 99 6.29 3.35 -7.19
N ALA A 100 6.62 4.53 -7.68
CA ALA A 100 7.59 5.40 -7.06
C ALA A 100 7.11 5.88 -5.68
N LYS A 101 8.03 6.41 -4.90
CA LYS A 101 7.69 7.09 -3.64
C LYS A 101 6.72 8.24 -3.93
N GLY A 102 5.58 8.26 -3.23
CA GLY A 102 4.52 9.24 -3.45
C GLY A 102 3.53 8.85 -4.55
N CYS A 103 3.73 7.73 -5.23
CA CYS A 103 2.84 7.20 -6.28
C CYS A 103 2.62 8.15 -7.47
N GLU A 104 3.56 9.05 -7.74
CA GLU A 104 3.46 10.04 -8.83
C GLU A 104 3.81 9.45 -10.19
N THR A 105 4.52 8.34 -10.21
CA THR A 105 4.86 7.58 -11.41
C THR A 105 5.03 6.10 -11.08
N CYS A 106 5.06 5.26 -12.11
CA CYS A 106 5.31 3.84 -11.96
C CYS A 106 6.25 3.32 -13.05
N TRP A 107 6.97 2.25 -12.73
CA TRP A 107 7.69 1.44 -13.70
C TRP A 107 6.90 0.17 -13.97
N MET A 108 6.55 -0.09 -15.22
CA MET A 108 5.70 -1.20 -15.61
C MET A 108 6.27 -1.92 -16.81
N ASN A 109 5.90 -3.20 -16.94
CA ASN A 109 6.18 -3.98 -18.14
C ASN A 109 5.02 -3.93 -19.13
N GLN A 110 5.26 -4.43 -20.36
CA GLN A 110 4.25 -4.45 -21.41
C GLN A 110 3.02 -5.29 -21.02
N ALA A 111 3.21 -6.38 -20.25
CA ALA A 111 2.11 -7.20 -19.75
C ALA A 111 1.16 -6.41 -18.84
N ALA A 112 1.69 -5.55 -17.97
CA ALA A 112 0.89 -4.68 -17.12
C ALA A 112 0.17 -3.60 -17.93
N ILE A 113 0.86 -2.95 -18.88
CA ILE A 113 0.27 -1.95 -19.77
C ILE A 113 -0.91 -2.55 -20.54
N ASN A 114 -0.72 -3.73 -21.11
CA ASN A 114 -1.76 -4.42 -21.89
C ASN A 114 -2.95 -4.83 -21.02
N ARG A 115 -2.71 -5.27 -19.78
CA ARG A 115 -3.77 -5.73 -18.88
C ARG A 115 -4.58 -4.57 -18.30
N TYR A 116 -3.91 -3.53 -17.84
CA TYR A 116 -4.54 -2.45 -17.07
C TYR A 116 -4.83 -1.19 -17.88
N GLN A 117 -4.36 -1.13 -19.12
CA GLN A 117 -4.67 -0.06 -20.08
C GLN A 117 -4.28 1.35 -19.60
N PHE A 118 -3.13 1.45 -18.90
CA PHE A 118 -2.45 2.72 -18.62
C PHE A 118 -0.93 2.54 -18.74
N THR A 119 -0.21 3.63 -18.81
CA THR A 119 1.24 3.67 -18.98
C THR A 119 1.88 4.44 -17.83
N PRO A 120 3.23 4.44 -17.67
CA PRO A 120 3.90 5.28 -16.70
C PRO A 120 3.50 6.76 -16.77
N GLU A 121 3.29 7.29 -17.98
CA GLU A 121 2.92 8.70 -18.21
C GLU A 121 1.46 8.98 -17.85
N THR A 122 0.61 7.98 -17.83
CA THR A 122 -0.82 8.07 -17.46
C THR A 122 -1.12 7.38 -16.13
N CYS A 123 -0.09 7.18 -15.31
CA CYS A 123 -0.22 6.62 -13.97
C CYS A 123 -0.71 7.70 -13.00
N TYR A 124 -2.01 7.81 -12.87
CA TYR A 124 -2.68 8.71 -11.92
C TYR A 124 -3.43 7.89 -10.86
N PRO A 125 -3.86 8.49 -9.76
CA PRO A 125 -4.68 7.81 -8.75
C PRO A 125 -5.90 7.08 -9.33
N GLU A 126 -6.53 7.65 -10.36
CA GLU A 126 -7.67 7.04 -11.06
C GLU A 126 -7.30 5.78 -11.85
N SER A 127 -6.05 5.62 -12.21
CA SER A 127 -5.56 4.40 -12.91
C SER A 127 -5.57 3.19 -11.98
N TYR A 128 -5.47 3.39 -10.67
CA TYR A 128 -5.49 2.32 -9.66
C TYR A 128 -6.80 1.54 -9.66
N VAL A 129 -7.90 2.17 -10.01
CA VAL A 129 -9.22 1.53 -10.16
C VAL A 129 -9.15 0.34 -11.12
N ARG A 130 -8.23 0.36 -12.08
CA ARG A 130 -8.12 -0.68 -13.13
C ARG A 130 -7.48 -1.98 -12.64
N PHE A 131 -6.62 -1.92 -11.63
CA PHE A 131 -6.04 -3.14 -11.06
C PHE A 131 -6.60 -3.51 -9.67
N LEU A 132 -7.41 -2.62 -9.07
CA LEU A 132 -8.09 -2.91 -7.80
C LEU A 132 -8.88 -4.23 -7.80
N PRO A 133 -9.63 -4.59 -8.86
CA PRO A 133 -10.35 -5.86 -8.89
C PRO A 133 -9.46 -7.09 -8.70
N ASP A 134 -8.24 -7.05 -9.23
CA ASP A 134 -7.28 -8.14 -9.09
C ASP A 134 -6.76 -8.29 -7.67
N LEU A 135 -6.72 -7.19 -6.92
CA LEU A 135 -6.27 -7.17 -5.52
C LEU A 135 -7.41 -7.49 -4.56
N LEU A 136 -8.53 -6.80 -4.71
CA LEU A 136 -9.67 -6.91 -3.79
C LEU A 136 -10.43 -8.22 -3.95
N GLY A 137 -10.35 -8.84 -5.12
CA GLY A 137 -10.89 -10.18 -5.35
C GLY A 137 -10.18 -11.28 -4.53
N ASP A 138 -9.01 -11.00 -3.99
CA ASP A 138 -8.26 -11.93 -3.16
C ASP A 138 -8.14 -11.42 -1.72
N LYS A 139 -9.09 -11.84 -0.87
CA LYS A 139 -9.16 -11.42 0.54
C LYS A 139 -7.92 -11.86 1.33
N ASP A 140 -7.38 -13.02 1.04
CA ASP A 140 -6.21 -13.55 1.74
C ASP A 140 -4.94 -12.73 1.43
N PHE A 141 -4.91 -12.10 0.26
CA PHE A 141 -3.83 -11.23 -0.15
C PHE A 141 -3.98 -9.80 0.42
N ILE A 142 -5.18 -9.21 0.33
CA ILE A 142 -5.36 -7.77 0.64
C ILE A 142 -5.57 -7.49 2.14
N ILE A 143 -6.23 -8.39 2.88
CA ILE A 143 -6.49 -8.18 4.32
C ILE A 143 -5.21 -7.99 5.14
N PRO A 144 -4.12 -8.77 4.93
CA PRO A 144 -2.85 -8.51 5.61
C PRO A 144 -2.30 -7.11 5.36
N GLU A 145 -2.44 -6.59 4.14
CA GLU A 145 -1.98 -5.25 3.78
C GLU A 145 -2.82 -4.15 4.47
N PHE A 146 -4.13 -4.31 4.51
CA PHE A 146 -5.00 -3.40 5.26
C PHE A 146 -4.65 -3.39 6.75
N LYS A 147 -4.42 -4.54 7.35
CA LYS A 147 -3.98 -4.63 8.75
C LYS A 147 -2.62 -3.97 8.99
N ARG A 148 -1.70 -4.09 8.04
CA ARG A 148 -0.39 -3.42 8.09
C ARG A 148 -0.57 -1.91 8.08
N TYR A 149 -1.40 -1.39 7.18
CA TYR A 149 -1.69 0.04 7.08
C TYR A 149 -2.40 0.58 8.33
N ILE A 150 -3.43 -0.12 8.82
CA ILE A 150 -4.11 0.22 10.08
C ILE A 150 -3.12 0.30 11.25
N LYS A 151 -2.21 -0.67 11.35
CA LYS A 151 -1.18 -0.67 12.39
C LYS A 151 -0.26 0.55 12.29
N MET A 152 0.08 0.94 11.08
CA MET A 152 0.88 2.16 10.83
C MET A 152 0.10 3.41 11.26
N MET A 153 -1.17 3.55 10.89
CA MET A 153 -2.01 4.68 11.30
C MET A 153 -2.16 4.75 12.83
N ASN A 154 -2.43 3.61 13.48
CA ASN A 154 -2.51 3.52 14.93
C ASN A 154 -1.21 3.95 15.62
N SER A 155 -0.05 3.64 15.03
CA SER A 155 1.25 4.06 15.55
C SER A 155 1.45 5.59 15.53
N LYS A 156 0.65 6.30 14.73
CA LYS A 156 0.60 7.77 14.67
C LYS A 156 -0.53 8.36 15.50
N GLY A 157 -1.27 7.52 16.24
CA GLY A 157 -2.38 7.95 17.10
C GLY A 157 -3.72 8.11 16.38
N ILE A 158 -3.81 7.72 15.10
CA ILE A 158 -5.07 7.74 14.35
C ILE A 158 -5.83 6.46 14.69
N THR A 159 -7.03 6.61 15.26
CA THR A 159 -7.87 5.50 15.74
C THR A 159 -9.22 5.41 15.03
N SER A 160 -9.53 6.41 14.20
CA SER A 160 -10.75 6.47 13.41
C SER A 160 -10.47 7.17 12.09
N ILE A 161 -11.16 6.77 11.04
CA ILE A 161 -11.07 7.39 9.72
C ILE A 161 -12.46 7.60 9.14
N LYS A 162 -12.59 8.60 8.26
CA LYS A 162 -13.70 8.71 7.32
C LYS A 162 -13.13 8.45 5.93
N GLU A 163 -13.49 7.28 5.37
CA GLU A 163 -13.12 6.91 4.01
C GLU A 163 -13.84 7.83 3.02
N MET A 164 -13.08 8.46 2.13
CA MET A 164 -13.57 9.37 1.09
C MET A 164 -13.58 8.70 -0.29
N GLY A 165 -13.08 7.49 -0.35
CA GLY A 165 -12.98 6.72 -1.58
C GLY A 165 -14.30 6.09 -1.98
N PHE A 166 -14.25 5.33 -2.98
CA PHE A 166 -15.25 4.78 -3.86
C PHE A 166 -16.08 3.70 -3.18
N ASP A 167 -17.11 4.11 -2.48
CA ASP A 167 -17.85 3.36 -1.47
C ASP A 167 -18.38 1.99 -1.88
N ASP A 168 -18.63 1.71 -3.13
CA ASP A 168 -19.19 0.42 -3.57
C ASP A 168 -18.48 -0.21 -4.76
N PHE A 169 -17.33 0.31 -5.09
CA PHE A 169 -16.52 -0.26 -6.14
C PHE A 169 -15.96 -1.61 -5.66
N TYR A 170 -16.36 -2.70 -6.25
CA TYR A 170 -15.76 -4.03 -6.09
C TYR A 170 -16.00 -4.77 -4.76
N GLY A 171 -17.11 -4.52 -4.05
CA GLY A 171 -17.42 -5.24 -2.82
C GLY A 171 -16.52 -4.88 -1.63
N PHE A 172 -16.12 -3.65 -1.57
CA PHE A 172 -15.22 -3.07 -0.57
C PHE A 172 -15.73 -3.19 0.85
N THR A 173 -17.01 -2.90 1.03
CA THR A 173 -17.71 -2.96 2.33
C THR A 173 -17.64 -4.33 2.97
N ASP A 174 -17.50 -5.39 2.18
CA ASP A 174 -17.39 -6.76 2.68
C ASP A 174 -15.97 -7.12 3.18
N ILE A 175 -15.00 -6.25 2.93
CA ILE A 175 -13.58 -6.47 3.28
C ILE A 175 -13.17 -5.60 4.47
N LEU A 176 -13.75 -4.42 4.60
CA LEU A 176 -13.51 -3.50 5.71
C LEU A 176 -14.31 -3.86 6.94
#